data_d3115801e1054669878d6bdfe3ae1f77
#
_entry.id   d3115801e1054669878d6bdfe3ae1f77
#
_cell.length_a   1.000
_cell.length_b   1.000
_cell.length_c   1.000
_cell.angle_alpha   90.00
_cell.angle_beta   90.00
_cell.angle_gamma   90.00
#
_symmetry.space_group_name_H-M   'P 1'
#
loop_
_entity.id
_entity.type
_entity.pdbx_description
1 polymer ?
#
loop_
_entity_poly.entity_id
_entity_poly.type
_entity_poly.pdbx_seq_one_letter_code
_entity_poly.pdbx_strand_id
1 'polypeptide(L)'
;SAGSCGYGSTQIQEAGNGIREEICIDSQKEIRMNLISETEETELVRQALEARKQAYAPYSGYTVGAALLTVNGHRYLGGNIENASYGATNCAERTAFFKAVSEGERKFTAIAIAGGTEGEDPVEYAYPCGICRQVMQEFCTDDFVIYVVKNEQDYQSYTLKELLPYGFGGDAIR
;
A
#
# COMPACT_ATOMS: atom_id res chain seq x y z
N SER A 1 6.18 -45.48 21.83
CA SER A 1 6.82 -44.61 22.82
C SER A 1 6.69 -43.16 22.35
N ALA A 2 5.78 -42.44 23.01
CA ALA A 2 5.51 -41.02 22.78
C ALA A 2 6.53 -40.19 23.53
N GLY A 3 7.23 -39.30 22.82
CA GLY A 3 8.09 -38.29 23.43
C GLY A 3 7.29 -37.00 23.66
N SER A 4 7.00 -36.68 24.90
CA SER A 4 6.40 -35.45 25.36
C SER A 4 7.41 -34.31 25.30
N CYS A 5 7.15 -33.27 24.52
CA CYS A 5 7.90 -32.02 24.55
C CYS A 5 7.34 -31.16 25.70
N GLY A 6 8.13 -31.00 26.77
CA GLY A 6 7.76 -30.26 27.96
C GLY A 6 7.72 -28.75 27.73
N TYR A 7 6.63 -28.12 28.10
CA TYR A 7 6.52 -26.68 28.25
C TYR A 7 7.23 -26.26 29.54
N GLY A 8 8.38 -25.62 29.39
CA GLY A 8 9.05 -24.92 30.48
C GLY A 8 8.28 -23.65 30.84
N SER A 9 7.71 -23.65 32.03
CA SER A 9 7.09 -22.47 32.65
C SER A 9 8.18 -21.49 33.08
N THR A 10 8.47 -20.48 32.29
CA THR A 10 9.27 -19.33 32.69
C THR A 10 8.32 -18.29 33.28
N GLN A 11 8.50 -17.97 34.55
CA GLN A 11 7.78 -16.89 35.23
C GLN A 11 8.09 -15.56 34.50
N ILE A 12 7.07 -14.95 33.91
CA ILE A 12 7.15 -13.62 33.32
C ILE A 12 6.92 -12.63 34.46
N GLN A 13 8.00 -11.94 34.87
CA GLN A 13 7.86 -10.70 35.63
C GLN A 13 7.24 -9.65 34.72
N GLU A 14 6.15 -9.05 35.18
CA GLU A 14 5.49 -7.92 34.54
C GLU A 14 6.43 -6.70 34.52
N ALA A 15 7.03 -6.44 33.37
CA ALA A 15 7.63 -5.16 33.06
C ALA A 15 6.91 -4.60 31.81
N GLY A 16 6.37 -3.42 31.97
CA GLY A 16 5.51 -2.59 31.15
C GLY A 16 5.40 -2.87 29.65
N ASN A 17 4.16 -2.95 29.21
CA ASN A 17 3.70 -3.17 27.84
C ASN A 17 4.17 -2.12 26.80
N GLY A 18 4.81 -1.01 27.20
CA GLY A 18 5.24 0.07 26.31
C GLY A 18 6.50 -0.23 25.49
N ILE A 19 7.46 -0.97 26.06
CA ILE A 19 8.80 -1.14 25.43
C ILE A 19 8.76 -2.16 24.26
N ARG A 20 7.85 -3.13 24.26
CA ARG A 20 7.77 -4.13 23.19
C ARG A 20 7.09 -3.61 21.93
N GLU A 21 6.14 -2.69 22.06
CA GLU A 21 5.50 -2.05 20.90
C GLU A 21 6.45 -1.05 20.22
N GLU A 22 7.21 -0.24 20.97
CA GLU A 22 8.19 0.68 20.42
C GLU A 22 9.35 -0.02 19.68
N ILE A 23 9.87 -1.13 20.21
CA ILE A 23 10.94 -1.90 19.55
C ILE A 23 10.44 -2.59 18.27
N CYS A 24 9.18 -3.03 18.22
CA CYS A 24 8.60 -3.67 17.04
C CYS A 24 8.33 -2.64 15.92
N ILE A 25 7.90 -1.43 16.28
CA ILE A 25 7.64 -0.33 15.35
C ILE A 25 8.96 0.20 14.75
N ASP A 26 10.00 0.30 15.52
CA ASP A 26 11.31 0.84 15.09
C ASP A 26 12.02 -0.13 14.13
N SER A 27 12.01 -1.43 14.41
CA SER A 27 12.59 -2.44 13.51
C SER A 27 11.88 -2.55 12.16
N GLN A 28 10.57 -2.39 12.13
CA GLN A 28 9.78 -2.38 10.89
C GLN A 28 10.01 -1.11 10.08
N LYS A 29 10.20 0.02 10.73
CA LYS A 29 10.55 1.28 10.09
C LYS A 29 11.95 1.22 9.47
N GLU A 30 12.93 0.62 10.15
CA GLU A 30 14.27 0.41 9.60
C GLU A 30 14.29 -0.53 8.37
N ILE A 31 13.47 -1.58 8.35
CA ILE A 31 13.34 -2.47 7.18
C ILE A 31 12.75 -1.71 6.00
N ARG A 32 11.76 -0.85 6.21
CA ARG A 32 11.14 -0.01 5.17
C ARG A 32 12.12 1.03 4.60
N MET A 33 12.93 1.67 5.45
CA MET A 33 13.95 2.64 5.05
C MET A 33 15.06 2.04 4.17
N ASN A 34 15.25 0.72 4.19
CA ASN A 34 16.22 0.05 3.32
C ASN A 34 15.69 -0.26 1.91
N LEU A 35 14.38 -0.17 1.69
CA LEU A 35 13.73 -0.51 0.41
C LEU A 35 13.50 0.70 -0.49
N ILE A 36 13.36 1.88 0.08
CA ILE A 36 13.09 3.12 -0.63
C ILE A 36 13.81 4.29 0.07
N SER A 37 14.43 5.17 -0.68
CA SER A 37 15.08 6.36 -0.12
C SER A 37 14.03 7.39 0.32
N GLU A 38 14.35 8.21 1.32
CA GLU A 38 13.49 9.29 1.81
C GLU A 38 13.06 10.25 0.69
N THR A 39 13.97 10.52 -0.25
CA THR A 39 13.68 11.35 -1.43
C THR A 39 12.65 10.71 -2.36
N GLU A 40 12.74 9.39 -2.59
CA GLU A 40 11.78 8.65 -3.42
C GLU A 40 10.41 8.55 -2.74
N GLU A 41 10.39 8.34 -1.42
CA GLU A 41 9.19 8.32 -0.60
C GLU A 41 8.45 9.66 -0.70
N THR A 42 9.12 10.77 -0.42
CA THR A 42 8.55 12.13 -0.50
C THR A 42 8.00 12.43 -1.89
N GLU A 43 8.75 12.07 -2.94
CA GLU A 43 8.30 12.30 -4.32
C GLU A 43 7.10 11.43 -4.68
N LEU A 44 7.04 10.18 -4.20
CA LEU A 44 5.93 9.28 -4.43
C LEU A 44 4.64 9.80 -3.77
N VAL A 45 4.75 10.27 -2.53
CA VAL A 45 3.67 10.92 -1.77
C VAL A 45 3.14 12.14 -2.52
N ARG A 46 4.02 13.05 -2.95
CA ARG A 46 3.66 14.24 -3.72
C ARG A 46 2.95 13.88 -5.03
N GLN A 47 3.46 12.87 -5.74
CA GLN A 47 2.88 12.43 -7.00
C GLN A 47 1.50 11.79 -6.85
N ALA A 48 1.23 11.08 -5.75
CA ALA A 48 -0.11 10.55 -5.48
C ALA A 48 -1.14 11.67 -5.28
N LEU A 49 -0.77 12.73 -4.54
CA LEU A 49 -1.61 13.92 -4.37
C LEU A 49 -1.88 14.62 -5.71
N GLU A 50 -0.88 14.73 -6.57
CA GLU A 50 -1.02 15.34 -7.91
C GLU A 50 -1.87 14.48 -8.85
N ALA A 51 -1.73 13.16 -8.79
CA ALA A 51 -2.48 12.23 -9.63
C ALA A 51 -4.01 12.31 -9.40
N ARG A 52 -4.46 12.72 -8.20
CA ARG A 52 -5.89 12.96 -7.91
C ARG A 52 -6.54 13.95 -8.87
N LYS A 53 -5.79 14.96 -9.33
CA LYS A 53 -6.31 16.00 -10.24
C LYS A 53 -6.69 15.46 -11.62
N GLN A 54 -6.24 14.25 -11.96
CA GLN A 54 -6.55 13.56 -13.21
C GLN A 54 -7.65 12.50 -13.05
N ALA A 55 -8.22 12.37 -11.86
CA ALA A 55 -9.32 11.44 -11.61
C ALA A 55 -10.59 11.85 -12.38
N TYR A 56 -11.38 10.86 -12.76
CA TYR A 56 -12.70 11.05 -13.36
C TYR A 56 -13.75 10.44 -12.43
N ALA A 57 -14.34 11.28 -11.57
CA ALA A 57 -15.26 10.87 -10.51
C ALA A 57 -16.60 11.61 -10.51
N PRO A 58 -17.36 11.63 -11.66
CA PRO A 58 -18.55 12.44 -11.81
C PRO A 58 -19.75 11.98 -10.98
N TYR A 59 -19.71 10.78 -10.40
CA TYR A 59 -20.83 10.22 -9.64
C TYR A 59 -20.64 10.39 -8.14
N SER A 60 -19.44 10.08 -7.63
CA SER A 60 -19.14 10.18 -6.20
C SER A 60 -18.58 11.54 -5.77
N GLY A 61 -17.93 12.26 -6.69
CA GLY A 61 -17.13 13.42 -6.34
C GLY A 61 -15.92 13.07 -5.46
N TYR A 62 -15.55 11.79 -5.39
CA TYR A 62 -14.41 11.35 -4.60
C TYR A 62 -13.23 10.96 -5.51
N THR A 63 -12.19 11.80 -5.49
CA THR A 63 -11.02 11.63 -6.35
C THR A 63 -9.91 10.90 -5.60
N VAL A 64 -9.33 9.90 -6.25
CA VAL A 64 -8.19 9.14 -5.74
C VAL A 64 -7.04 9.22 -6.75
N GLY A 65 -5.84 9.45 -6.25
CA GLY A 65 -4.60 9.38 -7.02
C GLY A 65 -3.68 8.31 -6.46
N ALA A 66 -2.96 7.64 -7.34
CA ALA A 66 -1.95 6.66 -6.99
C ALA A 66 -0.66 6.93 -7.76
N ALA A 67 0.49 6.75 -7.09
CA ALA A 67 1.81 6.78 -7.69
C ALA A 67 2.53 5.46 -7.37
N LEU A 68 2.82 4.67 -8.40
CA LEU A 68 3.44 3.35 -8.32
C LEU A 68 4.91 3.44 -8.73
N LEU A 69 5.81 2.91 -7.90
CA LEU A 69 7.26 2.85 -8.14
C LEU A 69 7.68 1.43 -8.51
N THR A 70 8.39 1.29 -9.63
CA THR A 70 9.01 0.03 -10.02
C THR A 70 10.41 -0.11 -9.41
N VAL A 71 10.96 -1.33 -9.40
CA VAL A 71 12.34 -1.59 -8.94
C VAL A 71 13.39 -0.89 -9.81
N ASN A 72 13.04 -0.50 -11.04
CA ASN A 72 13.92 0.22 -11.97
C ASN A 72 13.84 1.76 -11.79
N GLY A 73 13.05 2.24 -10.84
CA GLY A 73 12.86 3.67 -10.58
C GLY A 73 11.83 4.36 -11.49
N HIS A 74 11.12 3.63 -12.36
CA HIS A 74 10.04 4.19 -13.16
C HIS A 74 8.81 4.44 -12.29
N ARG A 75 8.06 5.49 -12.60
CA ARG A 75 6.86 5.88 -11.87
C ARG A 75 5.65 5.92 -12.78
N TYR A 76 4.55 5.30 -12.30
CA TYR A 76 3.28 5.23 -13.01
C TYR A 76 2.18 5.86 -12.17
N LEU A 77 1.57 6.91 -12.71
CA LEU A 77 0.48 7.62 -12.05
C LEU A 77 -0.87 7.10 -12.52
N GLY A 78 -1.83 6.98 -11.60
CA GLY A 78 -3.20 6.61 -11.88
C GLY A 78 -4.18 7.47 -11.10
N GLY A 79 -5.29 7.84 -11.73
CA GLY A 79 -6.48 8.36 -11.08
C GLY A 79 -7.60 7.31 -11.11
N ASN A 80 -8.60 7.40 -10.21
CA ASN A 80 -9.81 6.58 -10.36
C ASN A 80 -10.62 7.06 -11.55
N ILE A 81 -11.27 6.10 -12.21
CA ILE A 81 -12.09 6.36 -13.41
C ILE A 81 -13.44 5.71 -13.18
N GLU A 82 -14.46 6.53 -12.92
CA GLU A 82 -15.80 6.06 -12.71
C GLU A 82 -16.53 5.80 -14.03
N ASN A 83 -17.55 4.97 -13.95
CA ASN A 83 -18.40 4.60 -15.07
C ASN A 83 -19.84 4.48 -14.61
N ALA A 84 -20.80 4.84 -15.44
CA ALA A 84 -22.24 4.66 -15.18
C ALA A 84 -22.59 3.18 -14.90
N SER A 85 -21.87 2.25 -15.52
CA SER A 85 -21.82 0.85 -15.09
C SER A 85 -20.81 0.72 -13.95
N TYR A 86 -21.26 0.73 -12.71
CA TYR A 86 -20.40 0.76 -11.53
C TYR A 86 -19.37 -0.37 -11.48
N GLY A 87 -19.68 -1.55 -12.01
CA GLY A 87 -18.77 -2.67 -12.13
C GLY A 87 -17.54 -2.40 -13.03
N ALA A 88 -17.66 -1.44 -13.96
CA ALA A 88 -16.57 -1.03 -14.85
C ALA A 88 -15.69 0.08 -14.24
N THR A 89 -16.07 0.65 -13.11
CA THR A 89 -15.26 1.65 -12.38
C THR A 89 -13.90 1.08 -12.01
N ASN A 90 -12.83 1.83 -12.28
CA ASN A 90 -11.47 1.43 -11.96
C ASN A 90 -10.85 2.35 -10.91
N CYS A 91 -10.21 1.74 -9.90
CA CYS A 91 -9.50 2.49 -8.87
C CYS A 91 -8.16 3.03 -9.39
N ALA A 92 -7.65 4.09 -8.76
CA ALA A 92 -6.40 4.75 -9.11
C ALA A 92 -5.21 3.78 -9.09
N GLU A 93 -5.14 2.90 -8.08
CA GLU A 93 -4.09 1.91 -7.92
C GLU A 93 -4.06 0.94 -9.11
N ARG A 94 -5.22 0.43 -9.54
CA ARG A 94 -5.32 -0.45 -10.70
C ARG A 94 -4.98 0.28 -11.99
N THR A 95 -5.34 1.56 -12.13
CA THR A 95 -4.94 2.38 -13.28
C THR A 95 -3.42 2.46 -13.37
N ALA A 96 -2.72 2.72 -12.25
CA ALA A 96 -1.25 2.77 -12.21
C ALA A 96 -0.63 1.40 -12.52
N PHE A 97 -1.10 0.32 -11.89
CA PHE A 97 -0.60 -1.03 -12.15
C PHE A 97 -0.81 -1.48 -13.60
N PHE A 98 -2.01 -1.28 -14.15
CA PHE A 98 -2.31 -1.74 -15.50
C PHE A 98 -1.52 -0.97 -16.58
N LYS A 99 -1.26 0.32 -16.37
CA LYS A 99 -0.32 1.09 -17.20
C LYS A 99 1.07 0.48 -17.14
N ALA A 100 1.63 0.31 -15.96
CA ALA A 100 2.96 -0.25 -15.75
C ALA A 100 3.08 -1.66 -16.38
N VAL A 101 2.12 -2.53 -16.09
CA VAL A 101 2.11 -3.91 -16.60
C VAL A 101 1.97 -3.95 -18.13
N SER A 102 1.15 -3.07 -18.72
CA SER A 102 1.00 -2.98 -20.18
C SER A 102 2.26 -2.48 -20.89
N GLU A 103 3.11 -1.73 -20.19
CA GLU A 103 4.42 -1.28 -20.67
C GLU A 103 5.56 -2.27 -20.37
N GLY A 104 5.23 -3.44 -19.79
CA GLY A 104 6.19 -4.53 -19.58
C GLY A 104 6.77 -4.62 -18.17
N GLU A 105 6.43 -3.72 -17.26
CA GLU A 105 6.89 -3.77 -15.87
C GLU A 105 6.22 -4.92 -15.11
N ARG A 106 6.98 -5.58 -14.24
CA ARG A 106 6.51 -6.75 -13.48
C ARG A 106 6.97 -6.75 -12.03
N LYS A 107 7.85 -5.83 -11.64
CA LYS A 107 8.44 -5.76 -10.30
C LYS A 107 8.29 -4.36 -9.74
N PHE A 108 7.71 -4.26 -8.57
CA PHE A 108 7.33 -3.00 -7.95
C PHE A 108 7.90 -2.90 -6.54
N THR A 109 8.24 -1.69 -6.12
CA THR A 109 8.84 -1.40 -4.81
C THR A 109 7.81 -0.82 -3.85
N ALA A 110 7.02 0.17 -4.30
CA ALA A 110 6.06 0.85 -3.44
C ALA A 110 4.93 1.51 -4.25
N ILE A 111 3.85 1.84 -3.56
CA ILE A 111 2.77 2.69 -4.07
C ILE A 111 2.35 3.71 -3.01
N ALA A 112 2.11 4.96 -3.42
CA ALA A 112 1.43 5.96 -2.59
C ALA A 112 0.00 6.19 -3.11
N ILE A 113 -0.96 6.38 -2.20
CA ILE A 113 -2.39 6.52 -2.49
C ILE A 113 -2.93 7.70 -1.70
N ALA A 114 -3.57 8.66 -2.39
CA ALA A 114 -4.23 9.82 -1.77
C ALA A 114 -5.67 9.91 -2.27
N GLY A 115 -6.64 10.12 -1.39
CA GLY A 115 -8.05 10.22 -1.76
C GLY A 115 -8.80 11.27 -0.94
N GLY A 116 -9.80 11.89 -1.54
CA GLY A 116 -10.64 12.90 -0.88
C GLY A 116 -11.67 13.50 -1.84
N THR A 117 -12.53 14.36 -1.31
CA THR A 117 -13.51 15.10 -2.10
C THR A 117 -12.84 15.90 -3.22
N GLU A 118 -13.45 15.96 -4.38
CA GLU A 118 -12.94 16.71 -5.52
C GLU A 118 -12.79 18.20 -5.17
N GLY A 119 -11.63 18.77 -5.48
CA GLY A 119 -11.32 20.17 -5.21
C GLY A 119 -10.93 20.48 -3.75
N GLU A 120 -10.94 19.49 -2.86
CA GLU A 120 -10.55 19.66 -1.45
C GLU A 120 -9.28 18.84 -1.14
N ASP A 121 -8.54 19.27 -0.12
CA ASP A 121 -7.43 18.47 0.41
C ASP A 121 -7.98 17.20 1.12
N PRO A 122 -7.25 16.07 1.09
CA PRO A 122 -7.65 14.88 1.81
C PRO A 122 -7.71 15.13 3.32
N VAL A 123 -8.83 14.74 3.95
CA VAL A 123 -9.02 14.82 5.42
C VAL A 123 -8.89 13.44 6.09
N GLU A 124 -8.97 12.36 5.30
CA GLU A 124 -8.90 10.97 5.74
C GLU A 124 -7.85 10.20 4.95
N TYR A 125 -7.37 9.09 5.49
CA TYR A 125 -6.51 8.17 4.76
C TYR A 125 -7.32 7.29 3.80
N ALA A 126 -6.98 7.30 2.51
CA ALA A 126 -7.60 6.45 1.51
C ALA A 126 -6.88 5.10 1.41
N TYR A 127 -7.41 4.08 2.07
CA TYR A 127 -6.85 2.73 2.00
C TYR A 127 -7.24 2.02 0.70
N PRO A 128 -6.36 1.19 0.11
CA PRO A 128 -6.67 0.42 -1.08
C PRO A 128 -7.81 -0.57 -0.81
N CYS A 129 -8.76 -0.66 -1.72
CA CYS A 129 -9.87 -1.61 -1.62
C CYS A 129 -9.40 -3.06 -1.78
N GLY A 130 -10.23 -4.03 -1.44
CA GLY A 130 -9.87 -5.45 -1.51
C GLY A 130 -9.44 -5.92 -2.91
N ILE A 131 -10.07 -5.40 -3.98
CA ILE A 131 -9.69 -5.74 -5.36
C ILE A 131 -8.29 -5.19 -5.67
N CYS A 132 -7.97 -3.97 -5.23
CA CYS A 132 -6.64 -3.38 -5.45
C CYS A 132 -5.55 -4.14 -4.68
N ARG A 133 -5.82 -4.56 -3.44
CA ARG A 133 -4.89 -5.40 -2.66
C ARG A 133 -4.64 -6.75 -3.36
N GLN A 134 -5.68 -7.34 -3.95
CA GLN A 134 -5.55 -8.57 -4.72
C GLN A 134 -4.72 -8.38 -6.00
N VAL A 135 -4.85 -7.23 -6.69
CA VAL A 135 -3.99 -6.91 -7.83
C VAL A 135 -2.53 -6.72 -7.39
N MET A 136 -2.30 -6.07 -6.24
CA MET A 136 -0.95 -5.96 -5.66
C MET A 136 -0.36 -7.35 -5.35
N GLN A 137 -1.15 -8.27 -4.80
CA GLN A 137 -0.72 -9.64 -4.47
C GLN A 137 -0.26 -10.45 -5.69
N GLU A 138 -0.76 -10.15 -6.89
CA GLU A 138 -0.34 -10.82 -8.12
C GLU A 138 1.09 -10.44 -8.56
N PHE A 139 1.51 -9.19 -8.28
CA PHE A 139 2.76 -8.62 -8.81
C PHE A 139 3.80 -8.31 -7.74
N CYS A 140 3.42 -8.29 -6.46
CA CYS A 140 4.25 -7.78 -5.37
C CYS A 140 4.48 -8.85 -4.31
N THR A 141 5.56 -8.69 -3.57
CA THR A 141 5.90 -9.52 -2.40
C THR A 141 5.22 -8.99 -1.14
N ASP A 142 5.23 -9.77 -0.08
CA ASP A 142 4.63 -9.45 1.23
C ASP A 142 5.13 -8.12 1.83
N ASP A 143 6.37 -7.73 1.51
CA ASP A 143 7.07 -6.53 1.97
C ASP A 143 6.85 -5.28 1.09
N PHE A 144 6.06 -5.39 0.02
CA PHE A 144 5.70 -4.24 -0.83
C PHE A 144 5.09 -3.12 -0.01
N VAL A 145 5.62 -1.90 -0.16
CA VAL A 145 5.26 -0.75 0.68
C VAL A 145 4.08 0.02 0.10
N ILE A 146 3.10 0.31 0.96
CA ILE A 146 1.89 1.05 0.61
C ILE A 146 1.79 2.27 1.53
N TYR A 147 1.93 3.46 0.94
CA TYR A 147 1.71 4.73 1.64
C TYR A 147 0.26 5.18 1.46
N VAL A 148 -0.44 5.45 2.55
CA VAL A 148 -1.76 6.08 2.55
C VAL A 148 -1.61 7.53 3.01
N VAL A 149 -2.00 8.46 2.15
CA VAL A 149 -1.57 9.85 2.19
C VAL A 149 -2.74 10.80 2.42
N LYS A 150 -2.59 11.72 3.39
CA LYS A 150 -3.43 12.92 3.54
C LYS A 150 -2.76 14.14 2.93
N ASN A 151 -1.50 14.38 3.28
CA ASN A 151 -0.68 15.47 2.74
C ASN A 151 0.80 15.05 2.77
N GLU A 152 1.69 15.91 2.32
CA GLU A 152 3.12 15.61 2.22
C GLU A 152 3.80 15.35 3.58
N GLN A 153 3.22 15.79 4.70
CA GLN A 153 3.73 15.64 6.06
C GLN A 153 2.94 14.63 6.89
N ASP A 154 1.73 14.24 6.44
CA ASP A 154 0.84 13.32 7.15
C ASP A 154 0.44 12.14 6.25
N TYR A 155 1.19 11.07 6.35
CA TYR A 155 0.95 9.79 5.68
C TYR A 155 1.39 8.63 6.55
N GLN A 156 0.83 7.47 6.29
CA GLN A 156 1.15 6.21 6.98
C GLN A 156 1.68 5.20 5.98
N SER A 157 2.56 4.31 6.42
CA SER A 157 3.11 3.24 5.60
C SER A 157 2.73 1.87 6.14
N TYR A 158 2.39 0.98 5.22
CA TYR A 158 2.03 -0.42 5.48
C TYR A 158 2.76 -1.34 4.51
N THR A 159 2.94 -2.59 4.88
CA THR A 159 3.29 -3.65 3.94
C THR A 159 2.03 -4.28 3.35
N LEU A 160 2.17 -4.92 2.18
CA LEU A 160 1.06 -5.67 1.59
C LEU A 160 0.55 -6.76 2.54
N LYS A 161 1.45 -7.44 3.25
CA LYS A 161 1.09 -8.45 4.25
C LYS A 161 0.22 -7.91 5.39
N GLU A 162 0.48 -6.68 5.85
CA GLU A 162 -0.35 -6.04 6.88
C GLU A 162 -1.76 -5.72 6.37
N LEU A 163 -1.90 -5.32 5.09
CA LEU A 163 -3.19 -4.96 4.50
C LEU A 163 -3.94 -6.13 3.85
N LEU A 164 -3.25 -7.23 3.54
CA LEU A 164 -3.83 -8.46 2.98
C LEU A 164 -3.21 -9.70 3.66
N PRO A 165 -3.45 -9.91 4.97
CA PRO A 165 -2.99 -11.11 5.64
C PRO A 165 -3.62 -12.35 4.98
N TYR A 166 -2.80 -13.38 4.76
CA TYR A 166 -3.21 -14.62 4.08
C TYR A 166 -3.73 -14.40 2.65
N GLY A 167 -3.16 -13.41 1.94
CA GLY A 167 -3.49 -13.14 0.54
C GLY A 167 -3.30 -14.37 -0.35
N PHE A 168 -4.24 -14.57 -1.28
CA PHE A 168 -4.19 -15.65 -2.27
C PHE A 168 -3.43 -15.15 -3.51
N GLY A 169 -2.38 -15.85 -3.92
CA GLY A 169 -1.56 -15.52 -5.09
C GLY A 169 -1.43 -16.65 -6.09
N GLY A 170 -0.80 -16.40 -7.24
CA GLY A 170 -0.63 -17.36 -8.33
C GLY A 170 0.08 -18.66 -7.93
N ASP A 171 0.92 -18.65 -6.91
CA ASP A 171 1.62 -19.84 -6.40
C ASP A 171 0.67 -20.85 -5.76
N ALA A 172 -0.52 -20.43 -5.34
CA ALA A 172 -1.54 -21.32 -4.77
C ALA A 172 -2.33 -22.11 -5.83
N ILE A 173 -2.16 -21.78 -7.12
CA ILE A 173 -2.88 -22.40 -8.24
C ILE A 173 -1.96 -23.16 -9.20
N ARG A 174 -0.65 -23.20 -8.95
CA ARG A 174 0.34 -23.93 -9.77
C ARG A 174 0.70 -25.29 -9.21
#